data_f6de3d277d4d47561f9f095544ea1717
#
_entry.id   f6de3d277d4d47561f9f095544ea1717
#
_cell.length_a   1.000
_cell.length_b   1.000
_cell.length_c   1.000
_cell.angle_alpha   90.00
_cell.angle_beta   90.00
_cell.angle_gamma   90.00
#
_symmetry.space_group_name_H-M   'P 1'
#
loop_
_entity.id
_entity.type
_entity.pdbx_description
1 polymer ?
#
loop_
_entity_poly.entity_id
_entity_poly.type
_entity_poly.pdbx_seq_one_letter_code
_entity_poly.pdbx_strand_id
1 'polypeptide(L)'
;MQILMEKSTRPTLTRNTLNRRTAKGGFCAKVICLGTLCLAVAIGNSMALTDTYDYRGLCPTPDGGKHILDKWQFWICECVSYAADKLNERGVPFSDHYKGVTWKSGGNWINAATAAGVPYNKTPRRGDVARIGNNHVAYVEAVDSYGDVTISEYNFGAPHDYHTRTIKRGNWSYPSYFIHF
;
A
#
# COMPACT_ATOMS: atom_id res chain seq x y z
N MET A 1 21.38 -29.34 58.58
CA MET A 1 21.49 -28.20 57.69
C MET A 1 20.19 -28.14 56.89
N GLN A 2 19.23 -27.35 57.43
CA GLN A 2 17.88 -27.25 56.91
C GLN A 2 17.84 -26.18 55.84
N ILE A 3 17.37 -26.51 54.65
CA ILE A 3 17.15 -25.56 53.57
C ILE A 3 15.68 -25.15 53.60
N LEU A 4 15.44 -23.88 53.92
CA LEU A 4 14.12 -23.24 53.91
C LEU A 4 13.66 -23.05 52.48
N MET A 5 12.51 -23.65 52.13
CA MET A 5 11.77 -23.36 50.89
C MET A 5 10.98 -22.08 51.07
N GLU A 6 11.34 -21.04 50.36
CA GLU A 6 10.60 -19.79 50.26
C GLU A 6 9.46 -19.93 49.23
N LYS A 7 8.24 -19.78 49.68
CA LYS A 7 7.03 -19.79 48.84
C LYS A 7 6.89 -18.45 48.12
N SER A 8 7.14 -18.44 46.83
CA SER A 8 6.83 -17.31 45.99
C SER A 8 5.31 -17.20 45.72
N THR A 9 4.70 -16.18 46.29
CA THR A 9 3.34 -15.79 46.07
C THR A 9 3.24 -14.97 44.75
N ARG A 10 2.54 -15.49 43.75
CA ARG A 10 2.21 -14.75 42.52
C ARG A 10 1.13 -13.70 42.80
N PRO A 11 1.28 -12.47 42.34
CA PRO A 11 0.17 -11.51 42.39
C PRO A 11 -0.85 -11.82 41.30
N THR A 12 -2.11 -11.84 41.70
CA THR A 12 -3.31 -12.01 40.84
C THR A 12 -3.46 -10.77 39.97
N LEU A 13 -3.33 -10.90 38.65
CA LEU A 13 -3.66 -9.84 37.69
C LEU A 13 -5.16 -9.71 37.60
N THR A 14 -5.71 -8.63 38.13
CA THR A 14 -7.08 -8.18 37.90
C THR A 14 -7.26 -7.82 36.41
N ARG A 15 -8.23 -8.48 35.80
CA ARG A 15 -8.70 -8.22 34.42
C ARG A 15 -9.29 -6.80 34.33
N ASN A 16 -8.52 -5.86 33.83
CA ASN A 16 -9.07 -4.59 33.36
C ASN A 16 -9.80 -4.84 32.03
N THR A 17 -11.10 -4.75 32.08
CA THR A 17 -11.98 -4.71 30.90
C THR A 17 -11.69 -3.44 30.12
N LEU A 18 -10.84 -3.54 29.07
CA LEU A 18 -10.69 -2.49 28.08
C LEU A 18 -11.96 -2.39 27.25
N ASN A 19 -12.69 -1.33 27.51
CA ASN A 19 -13.85 -0.89 26.75
C ASN A 19 -13.43 -0.61 25.29
N ARG A 20 -13.66 -1.57 24.40
CA ARG A 20 -13.53 -1.38 22.95
C ARG A 20 -14.60 -0.39 22.50
N ARG A 21 -14.25 0.88 22.42
CA ARG A 21 -15.03 1.82 21.64
C ARG A 21 -14.80 1.48 20.16
N THR A 22 -15.73 0.74 19.60
CA THR A 22 -15.87 0.62 18.14
C THR A 22 -16.20 2.00 17.60
N ALA A 23 -15.22 2.63 16.96
CA ALA A 23 -15.46 3.80 16.13
C ALA A 23 -16.28 3.35 14.91
N LYS A 24 -17.59 3.41 15.04
CA LYS A 24 -18.49 3.34 13.89
C LYS A 24 -18.27 4.60 13.09
N GLY A 25 -17.56 4.50 11.96
CA GLY A 25 -17.51 5.51 10.92
C GLY A 25 -18.93 5.77 10.43
N GLY A 26 -19.59 6.74 11.04
CA GLY A 26 -20.91 7.16 10.62
C GLY A 26 -20.79 7.89 9.29
N PHE A 27 -21.40 7.33 8.25
CA PHE A 27 -21.71 8.07 7.04
C PHE A 27 -22.66 9.21 7.41
N CYS A 28 -22.16 10.44 7.45
CA CYS A 28 -23.01 11.61 7.65
C CYS A 28 -23.60 11.99 6.28
N ALA A 29 -24.79 11.47 5.98
CA ALA A 29 -25.59 11.91 4.86
C ALA A 29 -26.33 13.18 5.27
N LYS A 30 -25.99 14.35 4.72
CA LYS A 30 -26.82 15.55 4.82
C LYS A 30 -27.97 15.43 3.84
N VAL A 31 -29.18 15.22 4.36
CA VAL A 31 -30.42 15.25 3.57
C VAL A 31 -30.89 16.69 3.48
N ILE A 32 -30.88 17.28 2.28
CA ILE A 32 -31.50 18.58 2.00
C ILE A 32 -32.81 18.30 1.28
N CYS A 33 -33.93 18.52 1.96
CA CYS A 33 -35.28 18.43 1.35
C CYS A 33 -35.66 19.80 0.81
N LEU A 34 -35.75 19.95 -0.51
CA LEU A 34 -36.41 21.06 -1.20
C LEU A 34 -37.56 20.48 -2.03
N GLY A 35 -38.78 20.66 -1.58
CA GLY A 35 -39.97 20.18 -2.27
C GLY A 35 -40.09 18.64 -2.31
N THR A 36 -40.90 18.09 -3.20
CA THR A 36 -41.21 16.66 -3.30
C THR A 36 -40.09 15.75 -3.81
N LEU A 37 -38.85 16.24 -3.98
CA LEU A 37 -37.72 15.43 -4.44
C LEU A 37 -36.58 15.48 -3.43
N CYS A 38 -36.41 14.41 -2.65
CA CYS A 38 -35.24 14.23 -1.79
C CYS A 38 -34.04 13.74 -2.62
N LEU A 39 -33.09 14.63 -2.95
CA LEU A 39 -31.83 14.26 -3.53
C LEU A 39 -30.82 13.97 -2.42
N ALA A 40 -30.49 12.70 -2.21
CA ALA A 40 -29.40 12.31 -1.32
C ALA A 40 -28.06 12.58 -2.02
N VAL A 41 -27.39 13.68 -1.67
CA VAL A 41 -26.03 13.91 -2.10
C VAL A 41 -25.10 13.17 -1.15
N ALA A 42 -24.55 12.06 -1.63
CA ALA A 42 -23.46 11.36 -0.93
C ALA A 42 -22.20 12.24 -1.04
N ILE A 43 -21.87 12.98 0.00
CA ILE A 43 -20.57 13.65 0.11
C ILE A 43 -19.57 12.56 0.43
N GLY A 44 -18.94 12.01 -0.61
CA GLY A 44 -17.79 11.13 -0.44
C GLY A 44 -16.65 11.94 0.18
N ASN A 45 -16.35 11.70 1.46
CA ASN A 45 -15.09 12.17 2.04
C ASN A 45 -13.97 11.46 1.29
N SER A 46 -13.29 12.16 0.39
CA SER A 46 -12.01 11.72 -0.14
C SER A 46 -11.02 11.77 1.01
N MET A 47 -10.79 10.64 1.66
CA MET A 47 -9.68 10.50 2.61
C MET A 47 -8.40 10.71 1.83
N ALA A 48 -7.59 11.68 2.23
CA ALA A 48 -6.27 11.85 1.67
C ALA A 48 -5.47 10.55 1.87
N LEU A 49 -4.82 10.09 0.81
CA LEU A 49 -3.93 8.93 0.89
C LEU A 49 -2.72 9.34 1.74
N THR A 50 -2.49 8.59 2.81
CA THR A 50 -1.36 8.82 3.73
C THR A 50 -0.27 7.79 3.47
N ASP A 51 0.97 8.22 3.71
CA ASP A 51 2.11 7.31 3.67
C ASP A 51 2.07 6.35 4.86
N THR A 52 1.78 5.07 4.58
CA THR A 52 1.77 3.99 5.57
C THR A 52 2.99 3.07 5.46
N TYR A 53 3.94 3.38 4.58
CA TYR A 53 5.09 2.54 4.30
C TYR A 53 5.93 2.25 5.56
N ASP A 54 6.20 0.97 5.81
CA ASP A 54 6.91 0.51 7.02
C ASP A 54 8.30 1.13 7.21
N TYR A 55 8.99 1.45 6.11
CA TYR A 55 10.37 1.96 6.12
C TYR A 55 10.50 3.47 5.87
N ARG A 56 9.39 4.23 5.83
CA ARG A 56 9.38 5.68 5.50
C ARG A 56 10.35 6.54 6.34
N GLY A 57 10.61 6.14 7.59
CA GLY A 57 11.55 6.83 8.49
C GLY A 57 13.03 6.45 8.30
N LEU A 58 13.32 5.52 7.39
CA LEU A 58 14.65 4.96 7.16
C LEU A 58 15.19 5.26 5.77
N CYS A 59 14.48 6.06 4.98
CA CYS A 59 14.86 6.37 3.61
C CYS A 59 16.25 7.04 3.54
N PRO A 60 17.08 6.68 2.54
CA PRO A 60 18.33 7.36 2.30
C PRO A 60 18.10 8.86 2.06
N THR A 61 18.94 9.71 2.63
CA THR A 61 18.92 11.14 2.37
C THR A 61 19.83 11.47 1.19
N PRO A 62 19.66 12.65 0.51
CA PRO A 62 20.54 13.08 -0.57
C PRO A 62 22.02 13.14 -0.18
N ASP A 63 22.32 13.37 1.11
CA ASP A 63 23.68 13.46 1.65
C ASP A 63 24.32 12.11 1.98
N GLY A 64 23.66 11.02 1.61
CA GLY A 64 24.14 9.65 1.80
C GLY A 64 23.43 8.93 2.95
N GLY A 65 22.57 8.00 2.61
CA GLY A 65 21.98 7.01 3.52
C GLY A 65 22.48 5.62 3.17
N LYS A 66 22.32 4.68 4.07
CA LYS A 66 22.63 3.28 3.78
C LYS A 66 21.50 2.71 2.90
N HIS A 67 21.88 2.23 1.73
CA HIS A 67 21.00 1.33 0.98
C HIS A 67 20.91 0.01 1.77
N ILE A 68 19.77 -0.22 2.40
CA ILE A 68 19.46 -1.47 3.10
C ILE A 68 18.32 -2.18 2.40
N LEU A 69 18.32 -3.51 2.43
CA LEU A 69 17.21 -4.29 1.93
C LEU A 69 16.09 -4.34 2.98
N ASP A 70 14.86 -4.26 2.49
CA ASP A 70 13.67 -4.52 3.30
C ASP A 70 13.52 -6.03 3.58
N LYS A 71 12.48 -6.41 4.33
CA LYS A 71 12.17 -7.82 4.63
C LYS A 71 11.74 -8.63 3.40
N TRP A 72 11.44 -7.97 2.28
CA TRP A 72 11.05 -8.60 1.01
C TRP A 72 12.18 -8.64 -0.01
N GLN A 73 13.40 -8.22 0.38
CA GLN A 73 14.63 -8.24 -0.43
C GLN A 73 14.69 -7.18 -1.53
N PHE A 74 14.01 -6.03 -1.33
CA PHE A 74 14.15 -4.84 -2.16
C PHE A 74 14.88 -3.73 -1.40
N TRP A 75 15.53 -2.82 -2.11
CA TRP A 75 16.08 -1.62 -1.50
C TRP A 75 14.96 -0.75 -0.95
N ILE A 76 15.06 -0.32 0.33
CA ILE A 76 14.05 0.50 0.96
C ILE A 76 13.84 1.82 0.20
N CYS A 77 12.62 2.36 0.29
CA CYS A 77 12.21 3.63 -0.32
C CYS A 77 12.33 3.68 -1.85
N GLU A 78 12.47 2.52 -2.47
CA GLU A 78 12.32 2.32 -3.90
C GLU A 78 10.88 1.96 -4.26
N CYS A 79 10.49 2.24 -5.50
CA CYS A 79 9.14 1.93 -5.99
C CYS A 79 8.75 0.46 -5.82
N VAL A 80 9.70 -0.46 -5.97
CA VAL A 80 9.50 -1.91 -5.83
C VAL A 80 9.30 -2.35 -4.39
N SER A 81 10.03 -1.74 -3.44
CA SER A 81 9.88 -1.99 -2.01
C SER A 81 8.52 -1.50 -1.51
N TYR A 82 8.11 -0.30 -1.92
CA TYR A 82 6.79 0.24 -1.60
C TYR A 82 5.67 -0.62 -2.18
N ALA A 83 5.78 -1.03 -3.44
CA ALA A 83 4.78 -1.92 -4.05
C ALA A 83 4.70 -3.28 -3.34
N ALA A 84 5.84 -3.82 -2.88
CA ALA A 84 5.87 -5.04 -2.08
C ALA A 84 5.19 -4.85 -0.71
N ASP A 85 5.39 -3.71 -0.05
CA ASP A 85 4.71 -3.35 1.19
C ASP A 85 3.19 -3.35 1.00
N LYS A 86 2.68 -2.64 0.00
CA LYS A 86 1.26 -2.56 -0.31
C LYS A 86 0.63 -3.90 -0.66
N LEU A 87 1.35 -4.76 -1.37
CA LEU A 87 0.89 -6.12 -1.67
C LEU A 87 0.79 -6.97 -0.39
N ASN A 88 1.77 -6.88 0.50
CA ASN A 88 1.77 -7.61 1.78
C ASN A 88 0.68 -7.08 2.74
N GLU A 89 0.42 -5.77 2.79
CA GLU A 89 -0.73 -5.20 3.51
C GLU A 89 -2.07 -5.82 3.04
N ARG A 90 -2.19 -6.18 1.77
CA ARG A 90 -3.36 -6.88 1.20
C ARG A 90 -3.38 -8.38 1.46
N GLY A 91 -2.37 -8.95 2.07
CA GLY A 91 -2.25 -10.39 2.31
C GLY A 91 -1.64 -11.19 1.15
N VAL A 92 -1.05 -10.53 0.14
CA VAL A 92 -0.24 -11.19 -0.88
C VAL A 92 1.18 -11.34 -0.33
N PRO A 93 1.72 -12.56 -0.11
CA PRO A 93 3.05 -12.77 0.47
C PRO A 93 4.15 -12.49 -0.57
N PHE A 94 4.24 -11.23 -1.00
CA PHE A 94 5.11 -10.81 -2.09
C PHE A 94 6.53 -10.52 -1.61
N SER A 95 7.51 -10.93 -2.39
CA SER A 95 8.93 -10.63 -2.20
C SER A 95 9.66 -10.64 -3.54
N ASP A 96 10.96 -10.29 -3.57
CA ASP A 96 11.78 -10.37 -4.78
C ASP A 96 11.84 -11.80 -5.38
N HIS A 97 11.49 -12.83 -4.61
CA HIS A 97 11.44 -14.21 -5.07
C HIS A 97 10.02 -14.81 -5.10
N TYR A 98 9.00 -13.95 -5.23
CA TYR A 98 7.61 -14.39 -5.26
C TYR A 98 7.37 -15.43 -6.36
N LYS A 99 6.72 -16.55 -5.98
CA LYS A 99 6.49 -17.73 -6.84
C LYS A 99 7.77 -18.30 -7.47
N GLY A 100 8.92 -18.20 -6.79
CA GLY A 100 10.18 -18.74 -7.28
C GLY A 100 10.83 -17.96 -8.43
N VAL A 101 10.32 -16.77 -8.74
CA VAL A 101 10.85 -15.90 -9.80
C VAL A 101 11.47 -14.66 -9.16
N THR A 102 12.60 -14.20 -9.69
CA THR A 102 13.27 -12.99 -9.24
C THR A 102 12.66 -11.74 -9.93
N TRP A 103 12.08 -10.81 -9.15
CA TRP A 103 11.34 -9.65 -9.65
C TRP A 103 12.23 -8.43 -9.89
N LYS A 104 13.26 -8.18 -9.07
CA LYS A 104 14.25 -7.11 -9.22
C LYS A 104 13.63 -5.70 -9.30
N SER A 105 14.16 -4.89 -10.21
CA SER A 105 13.69 -3.53 -10.49
C SER A 105 12.35 -3.51 -11.23
N GLY A 106 11.62 -2.41 -11.13
CA GLY A 106 10.31 -2.24 -11.76
C GLY A 106 10.28 -2.55 -13.26
N GLY A 107 11.40 -2.37 -13.96
CA GLY A 107 11.52 -2.71 -15.38
C GLY A 107 11.34 -4.20 -15.68
N ASN A 108 11.69 -5.06 -14.73
CA ASN A 108 11.59 -6.52 -14.90
C ASN A 108 10.21 -7.09 -14.56
N TRP A 109 9.32 -6.33 -13.94
CA TRP A 109 8.10 -6.88 -13.33
C TRP A 109 7.13 -7.53 -14.33
N ILE A 110 7.08 -7.08 -15.57
CA ILE A 110 6.25 -7.74 -16.61
C ILE A 110 6.84 -9.11 -17.00
N ASN A 111 8.17 -9.18 -17.17
CA ASN A 111 8.83 -10.46 -17.46
C ASN A 111 8.69 -11.45 -16.30
N ALA A 112 8.87 -10.94 -15.06
CA ALA A 112 8.69 -11.73 -13.85
C ALA A 112 7.24 -12.21 -13.69
N ALA A 113 6.25 -11.34 -13.95
CA ALA A 113 4.83 -11.72 -13.94
C ALA A 113 4.52 -12.83 -14.93
N THR A 114 5.06 -12.73 -16.15
CA THR A 114 4.94 -13.77 -17.18
C THR A 114 5.52 -15.10 -16.69
N ALA A 115 6.74 -15.09 -16.16
CA ALA A 115 7.42 -16.28 -15.67
C ALA A 115 6.75 -16.90 -14.45
N ALA A 116 6.18 -16.06 -13.57
CA ALA A 116 5.48 -16.46 -12.34
C ALA A 116 4.01 -16.87 -12.59
N GLY A 117 3.50 -16.74 -13.80
CA GLY A 117 2.08 -16.96 -14.11
C GLY A 117 1.16 -15.98 -13.40
N VAL A 118 1.63 -14.75 -13.13
CA VAL A 118 0.81 -13.66 -12.58
C VAL A 118 0.18 -12.89 -13.73
N PRO A 119 -1.16 -12.78 -13.79
CA PRO A 119 -1.83 -12.12 -14.90
C PRO A 119 -1.56 -10.62 -14.94
N TYR A 120 -1.48 -10.05 -16.12
CA TYR A 120 -1.40 -8.62 -16.34
C TYR A 120 -2.08 -8.23 -17.66
N ASN A 121 -2.61 -7.03 -17.71
CA ASN A 121 -3.22 -6.46 -18.92
C ASN A 121 -3.26 -4.93 -18.85
N LYS A 122 -4.04 -4.29 -19.74
CA LYS A 122 -4.19 -2.83 -19.82
C LYS A 122 -5.41 -2.29 -19.05
N THR A 123 -6.15 -3.13 -18.35
CA THR A 123 -7.36 -2.75 -17.62
C THR A 123 -7.02 -2.60 -16.14
N PRO A 124 -7.04 -1.36 -15.59
CA PRO A 124 -6.70 -1.12 -14.19
C PRO A 124 -7.76 -1.67 -13.24
N ARG A 125 -7.31 -2.10 -12.06
CA ARG A 125 -8.17 -2.42 -10.92
C ARG A 125 -7.53 -1.85 -9.66
N ARG A 126 -8.33 -1.45 -8.70
CA ARG A 126 -7.82 -1.11 -7.37
C ARG A 126 -7.03 -2.29 -6.81
N GLY A 127 -5.84 -2.01 -6.31
CA GLY A 127 -4.95 -3.01 -5.75
C GLY A 127 -3.96 -3.63 -6.72
N ASP A 128 -4.03 -3.33 -8.00
CA ASP A 128 -3.02 -3.73 -8.99
C ASP A 128 -1.69 -3.01 -8.74
N VAL A 129 -0.64 -3.53 -9.34
CA VAL A 129 0.60 -2.80 -9.50
C VAL A 129 0.70 -2.30 -10.94
N ALA A 130 0.73 -0.98 -11.08
CA ALA A 130 0.84 -0.28 -12.35
C ALA A 130 2.29 -0.22 -12.82
N ARG A 131 2.58 -0.57 -14.09
CA ARG A 131 3.87 -0.46 -14.75
C ARG A 131 3.92 0.85 -15.55
N ILE A 132 4.78 1.78 -15.15
CA ILE A 132 4.88 3.13 -15.70
C ILE A 132 6.25 3.34 -16.36
N GLY A 133 6.25 3.88 -17.58
CA GLY A 133 7.49 4.09 -18.33
C GLY A 133 8.33 2.81 -18.46
N ASN A 134 9.65 2.89 -18.29
CA ASN A 134 10.55 1.75 -18.52
C ASN A 134 11.03 1.03 -17.25
N ASN A 135 10.95 1.66 -16.07
CA ASN A 135 11.53 1.07 -14.86
C ASN A 135 10.76 1.44 -13.57
N HIS A 136 9.53 1.91 -13.67
CA HIS A 136 8.79 2.35 -12.51
C HIS A 136 7.53 1.50 -12.28
N VAL A 137 7.22 1.25 -11.01
CA VAL A 137 5.98 0.60 -10.57
C VAL A 137 5.32 1.45 -9.48
N ALA A 138 3.98 1.43 -9.45
CA ALA A 138 3.17 2.13 -8.48
C ALA A 138 1.97 1.28 -8.06
N TYR A 139 1.43 1.51 -6.88
CA TYR A 139 0.24 0.82 -6.41
C TYR A 139 -1.03 1.57 -6.82
N VAL A 140 -2.04 0.85 -7.33
CA VAL A 140 -3.32 1.44 -7.76
C VAL A 140 -4.26 1.55 -6.56
N GLU A 141 -4.50 2.77 -6.11
CA GLU A 141 -5.37 3.07 -4.98
C GLU A 141 -6.84 3.17 -5.39
N ALA A 142 -7.10 3.72 -6.57
CA ALA A 142 -8.45 3.84 -7.11
C ALA A 142 -8.46 3.88 -8.64
N VAL A 143 -9.59 3.52 -9.22
CA VAL A 143 -9.89 3.69 -10.64
C VAL A 143 -11.28 4.32 -10.72
N ASP A 144 -11.42 5.41 -11.45
CA ASP A 144 -12.71 6.06 -11.64
C ASP A 144 -13.48 5.49 -12.84
N SER A 145 -14.70 6.01 -13.07
CA SER A 145 -15.57 5.58 -14.15
C SER A 145 -15.04 5.91 -15.55
N TYR A 146 -14.07 6.82 -15.67
CA TYR A 146 -13.42 7.19 -16.93
C TYR A 146 -12.18 6.33 -17.20
N GLY A 147 -11.75 5.54 -16.19
CA GLY A 147 -10.54 4.75 -16.23
C GLY A 147 -9.29 5.54 -15.85
N ASP A 148 -9.45 6.72 -15.25
CA ASP A 148 -8.34 7.43 -14.64
C ASP A 148 -7.89 6.67 -13.39
N VAL A 149 -6.58 6.60 -13.16
CA VAL A 149 -6.01 5.83 -12.05
C VAL A 149 -5.39 6.75 -11.02
N THR A 150 -5.79 6.61 -9.77
CA THR A 150 -5.09 7.21 -8.63
C THR A 150 -4.10 6.19 -8.10
N ILE A 151 -2.84 6.59 -8.01
CA ILE A 151 -1.74 5.75 -7.59
C ILE A 151 -1.04 6.33 -6.37
N SER A 152 -0.38 5.45 -5.63
CA SER A 152 0.62 5.78 -4.61
C SER A 152 1.96 5.13 -4.99
N GLU A 153 3.04 5.84 -4.74
CA GLU A 153 4.36 5.44 -5.25
C GLU A 153 5.49 6.03 -4.40
N TYR A 154 6.67 5.45 -4.51
CA TYR A 154 7.92 5.95 -3.95
C TYR A 154 8.95 6.17 -5.05
N ASN A 155 9.89 7.09 -4.82
CA ASN A 155 11.03 7.34 -5.69
C ASN A 155 10.62 7.72 -7.13
N PHE A 156 9.65 8.63 -7.26
CA PHE A 156 9.25 9.19 -8.54
C PHE A 156 9.26 10.73 -8.48
N GLY A 157 10.10 11.35 -9.31
CA GLY A 157 10.27 12.82 -9.34
C GLY A 157 11.20 13.35 -8.27
N ALA A 158 10.99 12.99 -7.00
CA ALA A 158 11.94 13.25 -5.90
C ALA A 158 12.49 11.92 -5.37
N PRO A 159 13.81 11.83 -5.14
CA PRO A 159 14.43 10.60 -4.67
C PRO A 159 13.87 10.16 -3.31
N HIS A 160 13.47 8.90 -3.22
CA HIS A 160 13.03 8.24 -1.99
C HIS A 160 11.82 8.86 -1.28
N ASP A 161 11.07 9.73 -1.96
CA ASP A 161 9.87 10.37 -1.43
C ASP A 161 8.58 9.63 -1.83
N TYR A 162 7.58 9.76 -0.95
CA TYR A 162 6.24 9.29 -1.19
C TYR A 162 5.45 10.27 -2.05
N HIS A 163 4.75 9.74 -3.06
CA HIS A 163 3.87 10.53 -3.92
C HIS A 163 2.52 9.85 -4.12
N THR A 164 1.50 10.67 -4.33
CA THR A 164 0.20 10.24 -4.85
C THR A 164 -0.19 11.13 -6.01
N ARG A 165 -0.75 10.55 -7.06
CA ARG A 165 -1.26 11.31 -8.20
C ARG A 165 -2.35 10.56 -8.93
N THR A 166 -3.21 11.29 -9.62
CA THR A 166 -4.19 10.73 -10.57
C THR A 166 -3.66 10.90 -11.98
N ILE A 167 -3.56 9.81 -12.72
CA ILE A 167 -3.12 9.80 -14.12
C ILE A 167 -4.34 9.56 -15.00
N LYS A 168 -4.64 10.52 -15.87
CA LYS A 168 -5.77 10.44 -16.79
C LYS A 168 -5.52 9.40 -17.88
N ARG A 169 -6.54 8.62 -18.20
CA ARG A 169 -6.52 7.68 -19.31
C ARG A 169 -6.20 8.42 -20.61
N GLY A 170 -5.26 7.87 -21.38
CA GLY A 170 -4.80 8.51 -22.62
C GLY A 170 -3.65 9.52 -22.41
N ASN A 171 -3.26 9.84 -21.18
CA ASN A 171 -2.03 10.60 -20.94
C ASN A 171 -0.81 9.78 -21.35
N TRP A 172 0.25 10.44 -21.83
CA TRP A 172 1.52 9.79 -22.21
C TRP A 172 2.19 9.03 -21.06
N SER A 173 1.96 9.46 -19.80
CA SER A 173 2.45 8.81 -18.58
C SER A 173 1.50 7.74 -18.03
N TYR A 174 0.40 7.42 -18.74
CA TYR A 174 -0.53 6.38 -18.30
C TYR A 174 0.18 5.02 -18.24
N PRO A 175 -0.10 4.20 -17.23
CA PRO A 175 0.53 2.88 -17.10
C PRO A 175 0.36 2.02 -18.33
N SER A 176 1.44 1.39 -18.77
CA SER A 176 1.42 0.51 -19.94
C SER A 176 0.75 -0.83 -19.67
N TYR A 177 0.84 -1.30 -18.42
CA TYR A 177 0.24 -2.53 -17.92
C TYR A 177 -0.12 -2.41 -16.45
N PHE A 178 -1.06 -3.27 -16.02
CA PHE A 178 -1.47 -3.47 -14.63
C PHE A 178 -1.30 -4.95 -14.30
N ILE A 179 -0.56 -5.24 -13.22
CA ILE A 179 -0.27 -6.60 -12.76
C ILE A 179 -1.27 -6.94 -11.67
N HIS A 180 -1.98 -8.05 -11.81
CA HIS A 180 -3.09 -8.46 -10.96
C HIS A 180 -2.63 -9.55 -9.98
N PHE A 181 -2.33 -9.17 -8.74
CA PHE A 181 -1.91 -10.07 -7.67
C PHE A 181 -3.09 -10.64 -6.87
#